data_0a58b1d7495e7ee1b04f1c3050001f52
#
_entry.id   0a58b1d7495e7ee1b04f1c3050001f52
#
_cell.length_a   1.000
_cell.length_b   1.000
_cell.length_c   1.000
_cell.angle_alpha   90.00
_cell.angle_beta   90.00
_cell.angle_gamma   90.00
#
_symmetry.space_group_name_H-M   'P 1'
#
loop_
_entity.id
_entity.type
_entity.pdbx_description
1 polymer ?
#
loop_
_entity_poly.entity_id
_entity_poly.type
_entity_poly.pdbx_seq_one_letter_code
_entity_poly.pdbx_strand_id
1 'polypeptide(L)'
;QRLQNTKDSEKRTRICISTPKSPSSIRQIPLPDGLLALLQNDSCDKSGYLLTGKTDIFMEPRTMQRHFKKVLKAAGIEETNYHVLRHTFATRCVELNFDVKSLSEILGHATVNITMNRYVHPSMEYKRQNMQRLSELIAVR
;
A
#
# COMPACT_ATOMS: atom_id res chain seq x y z
N GLN A 1 4.69 -12.94 -6.01
CA GLN A 1 4.88 -13.40 -7.41
C GLN A 1 6.22 -12.95 -7.94
N ARG A 2 6.94 -13.82 -8.58
CA ARG A 2 8.22 -13.50 -9.24
C ARG A 2 8.24 -14.13 -10.64
N LEU A 3 8.51 -13.30 -11.64
CA LEU A 3 8.86 -13.79 -12.98
C LEU A 3 10.32 -14.28 -12.95
N GLN A 4 10.56 -15.54 -13.26
CA GLN A 4 11.90 -16.10 -13.41
C GLN A 4 12.10 -16.54 -14.86
N ASN A 5 13.27 -16.21 -15.41
CA ASN A 5 13.72 -16.79 -16.67
C ASN A 5 14.17 -18.22 -16.40
N THR A 6 13.51 -19.18 -17.01
CA THR A 6 13.94 -20.59 -16.98
C THR A 6 14.65 -20.92 -18.28
N LYS A 7 15.84 -21.50 -18.17
CA LYS A 7 16.68 -21.87 -19.34
C LYS A 7 16.12 -23.06 -20.16
N ASP A 8 15.16 -23.81 -19.59
CA ASP A 8 14.76 -25.14 -20.11
C ASP A 8 13.32 -25.25 -20.64
N SER A 9 12.66 -24.13 -20.97
CA SER A 9 11.30 -24.19 -21.51
C SER A 9 11.20 -23.37 -22.81
N GLU A 10 10.38 -23.82 -23.75
CA GLU A 10 10.00 -23.09 -24.97
C GLU A 10 9.50 -21.66 -24.69
N LYS A 11 9.04 -21.37 -23.45
CA LYS A 11 8.69 -20.04 -22.94
C LYS A 11 9.83 -19.51 -22.08
N ARG A 12 10.48 -18.44 -22.54
CA ARG A 12 11.57 -17.73 -21.82
C ARG A 12 11.27 -17.27 -20.42
N THR A 13 10.02 -17.24 -19.97
CA THR A 13 9.62 -16.74 -18.65
C THR A 13 8.52 -17.61 -18.05
N ARG A 14 8.69 -17.98 -16.78
CA ARG A 14 7.70 -18.69 -15.98
C ARG A 14 7.28 -17.83 -14.79
N ILE A 15 5.99 -17.80 -14.50
CA ILE A 15 5.48 -17.18 -13.29
C ILE A 15 5.62 -18.18 -12.14
N CYS A 16 6.36 -17.78 -11.10
CA CYS A 16 6.51 -18.56 -9.88
C CYS A 16 5.87 -17.81 -8.72
N ILE A 17 5.00 -18.48 -7.98
CA ILE A 17 4.48 -17.98 -6.70
C ILE A 17 5.45 -18.47 -5.63
N SER A 18 6.11 -17.54 -4.95
CA SER A 18 7.06 -17.82 -3.89
C SER A 18 6.78 -16.94 -2.66
N THR A 19 7.40 -17.29 -1.55
CA THR A 19 7.37 -16.44 -0.34
C THR A 19 7.97 -15.05 -0.61
N PRO A 20 7.54 -14.01 0.13
CA PRO A 20 8.12 -12.68 0.03
C PRO A 20 9.62 -12.69 0.30
N LYS A 21 10.35 -11.75 -0.34
CA LYS A 21 11.82 -11.67 -0.24
C LYS A 21 12.34 -11.26 1.16
N SER A 22 11.55 -10.53 1.92
CA SER A 22 11.94 -10.02 3.23
C SER A 22 10.89 -10.35 4.28
N PRO A 23 11.28 -10.59 5.54
CA PRO A 23 10.35 -10.80 6.65
C PRO A 23 9.34 -9.66 6.81
N SER A 24 9.76 -8.42 6.62
CA SER A 24 8.90 -7.23 6.70
C SER A 24 7.79 -7.19 5.63
N SER A 25 7.92 -7.99 4.59
CA SER A 25 6.86 -8.13 3.57
C SER A 25 5.73 -9.06 4.01
N ILE A 26 5.95 -9.87 5.05
CA ILE A 26 4.92 -10.72 5.68
C ILE A 26 4.28 -9.89 6.78
N ARG A 27 3.05 -9.42 6.56
CA ARG A 27 2.38 -8.53 7.51
C ARG A 27 0.87 -8.70 7.46
N GLN A 28 0.23 -8.35 8.55
CA GLN A 28 -1.23 -8.21 8.63
C GLN A 28 -1.60 -6.74 8.48
N ILE A 29 -2.64 -6.47 7.71
CA ILE A 29 -3.18 -5.13 7.51
C ILE A 29 -4.65 -5.19 7.90
N PRO A 30 -5.10 -4.46 8.94
CA PRO A 30 -6.52 -4.39 9.29
C PRO A 30 -7.29 -3.73 8.15
N LEU A 31 -8.43 -4.29 7.81
CA LEU A 31 -9.31 -3.75 6.78
C LEU A 31 -10.30 -2.78 7.43
N PRO A 32 -10.45 -1.55 6.92
CA PRO A 32 -11.53 -0.66 7.33
C PRO A 32 -12.89 -1.25 6.98
N ASP A 33 -13.91 -0.97 7.81
CA ASP A 33 -15.26 -1.51 7.65
C ASP A 33 -15.86 -1.23 6.27
N GLY A 34 -15.65 -0.04 5.71
CA GLY A 34 -16.11 0.31 4.37
C GLY A 34 -15.47 -0.54 3.27
N LEU A 35 -14.18 -0.87 3.40
CA LEU A 35 -13.51 -1.78 2.46
C LEU A 35 -14.00 -3.22 2.65
N LEU A 36 -14.21 -3.65 3.89
CA LEU A 36 -14.73 -4.97 4.20
C LEU A 36 -16.13 -5.16 3.60
N ALA A 37 -17.01 -4.16 3.74
CA ALA A 37 -18.35 -4.18 3.15
C ALA A 37 -18.31 -4.28 1.62
N LEU A 38 -17.41 -3.54 0.96
CA LEU A 38 -17.22 -3.63 -0.49
C LEU A 38 -16.78 -5.05 -0.92
N LEU A 39 -15.83 -5.64 -0.20
CA LEU A 39 -15.34 -6.98 -0.49
C LEU A 39 -16.38 -8.09 -0.22
N GLN A 40 -17.30 -7.88 0.73
CA GLN A 40 -18.39 -8.81 1.05
C GLN A 40 -19.53 -8.73 0.05
N ASN A 41 -19.79 -7.55 -0.50
CA ASN A 41 -20.84 -7.34 -1.51
C ASN A 41 -20.41 -7.80 -2.90
N ASP A 42 -19.12 -7.96 -3.14
CA ASP A 42 -18.64 -8.51 -4.40
C ASP A 42 -18.97 -10.00 -4.44
N SER A 43 -19.81 -10.41 -5.39
CA SER A 43 -20.31 -11.78 -5.57
C SER A 43 -19.23 -12.76 -6.07
N CYS A 44 -17.95 -12.44 -5.88
CA CYS A 44 -16.86 -13.33 -6.18
C CYS A 44 -16.88 -14.58 -5.27
N ASP A 45 -16.67 -15.73 -5.88
CA ASP A 45 -16.44 -16.96 -5.13
C ASP A 45 -15.33 -16.75 -4.10
N LYS A 46 -15.65 -16.92 -2.81
CA LYS A 46 -14.72 -16.68 -1.69
C LYS A 46 -13.45 -17.54 -1.74
N SER A 47 -13.44 -18.57 -2.58
CA SER A 47 -12.27 -19.42 -2.83
C SER A 47 -11.36 -18.89 -3.94
N GLY A 48 -11.81 -17.92 -4.73
CA GLY A 48 -11.09 -17.38 -5.88
C GLY A 48 -10.14 -16.23 -5.57
N TYR A 49 -9.31 -15.89 -6.53
CA TYR A 49 -8.50 -14.66 -6.47
C TYR A 49 -9.40 -13.43 -6.56
N LEU A 50 -9.28 -12.50 -5.62
CA LEU A 50 -10.13 -11.30 -5.50
C LEU A 50 -10.31 -10.52 -6.81
N LEU A 51 -9.26 -10.37 -7.61
CA LEU A 51 -9.28 -9.53 -8.80
C LEU A 51 -9.77 -10.26 -10.06
N THR A 52 -9.90 -11.56 -10.02
CA THR A 52 -10.34 -12.36 -11.18
C THR A 52 -11.61 -13.16 -10.90
N GLY A 53 -11.94 -13.35 -9.62
CA GLY A 53 -13.03 -14.22 -9.20
C GLY A 53 -12.80 -15.71 -9.49
N LYS A 54 -11.61 -16.10 -9.96
CA LYS A 54 -11.28 -17.47 -10.38
C LYS A 54 -10.28 -18.10 -9.43
N THR A 55 -10.38 -19.43 -9.26
CA THR A 55 -9.50 -20.19 -8.35
C THR A 55 -8.12 -20.48 -8.95
N ASP A 56 -8.04 -20.55 -10.27
CA ASP A 56 -6.86 -20.96 -11.03
C ASP A 56 -6.15 -19.82 -11.77
N ILE A 57 -6.83 -18.66 -11.90
CA ILE A 57 -6.32 -17.52 -12.68
C ILE A 57 -6.16 -16.30 -11.78
N PHE A 58 -4.91 -15.92 -11.51
CA PHE A 58 -4.60 -14.66 -10.85
C PHE A 58 -4.35 -13.54 -11.86
N MET A 59 -4.52 -12.29 -11.43
CA MET A 59 -4.23 -11.13 -12.27
C MET A 59 -2.72 -10.87 -12.35
N GLU A 60 -2.18 -10.88 -13.57
CA GLU A 60 -0.78 -10.53 -13.78
C GLU A 60 -0.51 -9.05 -13.48
N PRO A 61 0.66 -8.71 -12.88
CA PRO A 61 1.03 -7.32 -12.58
C PRO A 61 0.96 -6.37 -13.79
N ARG A 62 1.36 -6.83 -14.96
CA ARG A 62 1.28 -6.04 -16.21
C ARG A 62 -0.15 -5.73 -16.62
N THR A 63 -1.06 -6.68 -16.42
CA THR A 63 -2.49 -6.48 -16.69
C THR A 63 -3.07 -5.46 -15.73
N MET A 64 -2.75 -5.55 -14.43
CA MET A 64 -3.15 -4.55 -13.44
C MET A 64 -2.64 -3.14 -13.79
N GLN A 65 -1.37 -3.02 -14.16
CA GLN A 65 -0.80 -1.72 -14.57
C GLN A 65 -1.50 -1.14 -15.80
N ARG A 66 -1.84 -1.99 -16.80
CA ARG A 66 -2.61 -1.55 -17.99
C ARG A 66 -4.01 -1.09 -17.61
N HIS A 67 -4.70 -1.79 -16.72
CA HIS A 67 -6.00 -1.37 -16.22
C HIS A 67 -5.91 -0.03 -15.48
N PHE A 68 -4.92 0.14 -14.61
CA PHE A 68 -4.69 1.39 -13.90
C PHE A 68 -4.50 2.57 -14.87
N LYS A 69 -3.67 2.43 -15.90
CA LYS A 69 -3.50 3.48 -16.93
C LYS A 69 -4.80 3.80 -17.66
N LYS A 70 -5.63 2.81 -17.98
CA LYS A 70 -6.96 3.05 -18.58
C LYS A 70 -7.87 3.86 -17.65
N VAL A 71 -7.88 3.53 -16.35
CA VAL A 71 -8.66 4.26 -15.35
C VAL A 71 -8.18 5.71 -15.23
N LEU A 72 -6.87 5.94 -15.15
CA LEU A 72 -6.32 7.30 -15.11
C LEU A 72 -6.75 8.11 -16.34
N LYS A 73 -6.61 7.54 -17.53
CA LYS A 73 -7.04 8.19 -18.78
C LYS A 73 -8.54 8.52 -18.79
N ALA A 74 -9.38 7.58 -18.35
CA ALA A 74 -10.83 7.79 -18.28
C ALA A 74 -11.21 8.88 -17.26
N ALA A 75 -10.43 9.03 -16.19
CA ALA A 75 -10.62 10.05 -15.17
C ALA A 75 -9.99 11.41 -15.50
N GLY A 76 -9.31 11.55 -16.64
CA GLY A 76 -8.60 12.79 -17.01
C GLY A 76 -7.37 13.07 -16.14
N ILE A 77 -6.82 12.04 -15.48
CA ILE A 77 -5.65 12.15 -14.61
C ILE A 77 -4.38 11.86 -15.43
N GLU A 78 -3.34 12.66 -15.21
CA GLU A 78 -2.02 12.46 -15.84
C GLU A 78 -1.48 11.05 -15.58
N GLU A 79 -0.86 10.45 -16.60
CA GLU A 79 -0.32 9.11 -16.52
C GLU A 79 0.79 9.03 -15.48
N THR A 80 0.64 8.14 -14.52
CA THR A 80 1.62 7.87 -13.48
C THR A 80 1.77 6.36 -13.24
N ASN A 81 2.79 5.97 -12.48
CA ASN A 81 3.01 4.57 -12.15
C ASN A 81 2.09 4.09 -11.01
N TYR A 82 1.81 2.79 -10.96
CA TYR A 82 0.94 2.18 -9.97
C TYR A 82 1.39 2.40 -8.52
N HIS A 83 2.69 2.62 -8.30
CA HIS A 83 3.26 2.82 -6.96
C HIS A 83 2.84 4.16 -6.32
N VAL A 84 2.36 5.11 -7.13
CA VAL A 84 1.80 6.38 -6.63
C VAL A 84 0.63 6.16 -5.67
N LEU A 85 -0.20 5.12 -5.86
CA LEU A 85 -1.28 4.78 -4.93
C LEU A 85 -0.75 4.54 -3.51
N ARG A 86 0.38 3.85 -3.39
CA ARG A 86 1.04 3.63 -2.10
C ARG A 86 1.58 4.93 -1.50
N HIS A 87 2.14 5.81 -2.32
CA HIS A 87 2.61 7.12 -1.85
C HIS A 87 1.45 7.98 -1.36
N THR A 88 0.37 8.05 -2.14
CA THR A 88 -0.85 8.78 -1.75
C THR A 88 -1.42 8.25 -0.44
N PHE A 89 -1.55 6.94 -0.29
CA PHE A 89 -1.99 6.33 0.96
C PHE A 89 -1.10 6.74 2.14
N ALA A 90 0.23 6.60 2.00
CA ALA A 90 1.16 6.94 3.07
C ALA A 90 1.11 8.42 3.45
N THR A 91 1.03 9.32 2.46
CA THR A 91 0.89 10.76 2.70
C THR A 91 -0.41 11.08 3.45
N ARG A 92 -1.54 10.50 3.02
CA ARG A 92 -2.82 10.69 3.72
C ARG A 92 -2.80 10.16 5.16
N CYS A 93 -2.14 9.03 5.41
CA CYS A 93 -1.97 8.54 6.78
C CYS A 93 -1.18 9.51 7.66
N VAL A 94 -0.10 10.12 7.12
CA VAL A 94 0.68 11.12 7.85
C VAL A 94 -0.15 12.38 8.12
N GLU A 95 -0.91 12.86 7.15
CA GLU A 95 -1.83 14.01 7.30
C GLU A 95 -2.90 13.76 8.38
N LEU A 96 -3.33 12.51 8.53
CA LEU A 96 -4.26 12.06 9.58
C LEU A 96 -3.55 11.75 10.92
N ASN A 97 -2.28 12.09 11.07
CA ASN A 97 -1.46 11.85 12.26
C ASN A 97 -1.38 10.38 12.67
N PHE A 98 -1.31 9.45 11.72
CA PHE A 98 -1.02 8.06 12.01
C PHE A 98 0.33 7.94 12.72
N ASP A 99 0.40 7.04 13.71
CA ASP A 99 1.68 6.66 14.29
C ASP A 99 2.62 6.12 13.21
N VAL A 100 3.83 6.69 13.14
CA VAL A 100 4.79 6.42 12.07
C VAL A 100 5.27 4.96 12.09
N LYS A 101 5.35 4.34 13.28
CA LYS A 101 5.72 2.95 13.42
C LYS A 101 4.63 2.05 12.84
N SER A 102 3.37 2.26 13.22
CA SER A 102 2.21 1.54 12.69
C SER A 102 2.11 1.69 11.17
N LEU A 103 2.30 2.90 10.65
CA LEU A 103 2.33 3.13 9.20
C LEU A 103 3.46 2.37 8.51
N SER A 104 4.66 2.34 9.10
CA SER A 104 5.81 1.59 8.59
C SER A 104 5.51 0.10 8.48
N GLU A 105 4.87 -0.47 9.50
CA GLU A 105 4.46 -1.88 9.53
C GLU A 105 3.40 -2.18 8.47
N ILE A 106 2.36 -1.35 8.35
CA ILE A 106 1.33 -1.45 7.29
C ILE A 106 1.97 -1.40 5.91
N LEU A 107 2.92 -0.51 5.70
CA LEU A 107 3.66 -0.40 4.44
C LEU A 107 4.64 -1.57 4.23
N GLY A 108 5.08 -2.26 5.28
CA GLY A 108 6.07 -3.33 5.21
C GLY A 108 7.47 -2.81 4.90
N HIS A 109 7.83 -1.65 5.43
CA HIS A 109 9.20 -1.14 5.36
C HIS A 109 10.11 -1.92 6.31
N ALA A 110 11.36 -2.14 5.92
CA ALA A 110 12.33 -2.85 6.75
C ALA A 110 12.69 -2.07 8.03
N THR A 111 12.62 -0.76 7.99
CA THR A 111 12.85 0.13 9.12
C THR A 111 11.88 1.31 9.12
N VAL A 112 11.57 1.84 10.30
CA VAL A 112 10.72 3.04 10.45
C VAL A 112 11.35 4.26 9.78
N ASN A 113 12.68 4.33 9.74
CA ASN A 113 13.40 5.44 9.10
C ASN A 113 13.04 5.64 7.63
N ILE A 114 12.71 4.57 6.91
CA ILE A 114 12.25 4.67 5.52
C ILE A 114 10.94 5.46 5.44
N THR A 115 10.02 5.24 6.35
CA THR A 115 8.76 5.98 6.43
C THR A 115 8.99 7.42 6.86
N MET A 116 9.78 7.63 7.89
CA MET A 116 10.10 8.96 8.42
C MET A 116 10.74 9.84 7.34
N ASN A 117 11.82 9.36 6.72
CA ASN A 117 12.57 10.15 5.74
C ASN A 117 11.76 10.46 4.47
N ARG A 118 10.79 9.62 4.14
CA ARG A 118 10.03 9.75 2.90
C ARG A 118 8.75 10.56 3.05
N TYR A 119 8.09 10.48 4.20
CA TYR A 119 6.73 11.01 4.36
C TYR A 119 6.59 12.00 5.51
N VAL A 120 7.50 12.02 6.49
CA VAL A 120 7.36 12.84 7.70
C VAL A 120 8.30 14.03 7.63
N HIS A 121 7.76 15.18 7.21
CA HIS A 121 8.49 16.45 7.14
C HIS A 121 7.76 17.50 7.99
N PRO A 122 7.94 17.48 9.34
CA PRO A 122 7.22 18.39 10.22
C PRO A 122 7.58 19.84 9.95
N SER A 123 6.56 20.66 9.65
CA SER A 123 6.71 22.10 9.49
C SER A 123 7.06 22.78 10.83
N MET A 124 7.60 23.99 10.78
CA MET A 124 7.84 24.80 12.00
C MET A 124 6.52 25.11 12.72
N GLU A 125 5.45 25.31 11.96
CA GLU A 125 4.11 25.53 12.54
C GLU A 125 3.64 24.31 13.31
N TYR A 126 3.78 23.11 12.79
CA TYR A 126 3.44 21.87 13.48
C TYR A 126 4.26 21.70 14.77
N LYS A 127 5.56 22.02 14.75
CA LYS A 127 6.42 22.01 15.95
C LYS A 127 5.93 23.00 16.99
N ARG A 128 5.55 24.21 16.58
CA ARG A 128 5.00 25.25 17.46
C ARG A 128 3.71 24.81 18.13
N GLN A 129 2.78 24.23 17.37
CA GLN A 129 1.51 23.71 17.91
C GLN A 129 1.73 22.61 18.95
N ASN A 130 2.68 21.69 18.71
CA ASN A 130 3.01 20.65 19.69
C ASN A 130 3.64 21.24 20.97
N MET A 131 4.50 22.25 20.86
CA MET A 131 5.05 22.96 22.03
C MET A 131 3.97 23.72 22.80
N GLN A 132 2.99 24.31 22.11
CA GLN A 132 1.86 24.98 22.75
C GLN A 132 1.00 23.99 23.56
N ARG A 133 0.67 22.82 23.02
CA ARG A 133 -0.05 21.77 23.75
C ARG A 133 0.69 21.33 25.01
N LEU A 134 2.01 21.21 24.96
CA LEU A 134 2.82 20.91 26.14
C LEU A 134 2.75 22.02 27.17
N SER A 135 2.80 23.30 26.75
CA SER A 135 2.68 24.45 27.64
C SER A 135 1.33 24.47 28.37
N GLU A 136 0.24 24.19 27.67
CA GLU A 136 -1.10 24.08 28.25
C GLU A 136 -1.20 22.98 29.31
N LEU A 137 -0.59 21.81 29.05
CA LEU A 137 -0.55 20.72 30.00
C LEU A 137 0.20 21.09 31.31
N ILE A 138 1.25 21.90 31.20
CA ILE A 138 2.06 22.34 32.35
C ILE A 138 1.37 23.45 33.12
N ALA A 139 0.63 24.32 32.42
CA ALA A 139 -0.07 25.46 33.04
C ALA A 139 -1.28 25.05 33.90
N VAL A 140 -1.81 23.85 33.76
CA VAL A 140 -2.97 23.31 34.54
C VAL A 140 -2.54 22.78 35.93
N ARG A 141 -1.27 22.92 36.31
CA ARG A 141 -0.79 22.63 37.65
C ARG A 141 -0.50 23.92 38.39
#